data_9a16162a98a9337862085a1b9fc16d55
#
_entry.id   9a16162a98a9337862085a1b9fc16d55
#
_cell.length_a   1.000
_cell.length_b   1.000
_cell.length_c   1.000
_cell.angle_alpha   90.00
_cell.angle_beta   90.00
_cell.angle_gamma   90.00
#
_symmetry.space_group_name_H-M   'P 1'
#
loop_
_entity.id
_entity.type
_entity.pdbx_description
1 polymer ?
#
loop_
_entity_poly.entity_id
_entity_poly.type
_entity_poly.pdbx_seq_one_letter_code
_entity_poly.pdbx_strand_id
1 'polypeptide(L)'
;MQPCFFRDGKFYKLLPELGTIEINGVKMHQTVQRMPQEDAENKVNTLGVRKGENVLDVCTGLGYSAIAAAERGAKVTTIEVDENVLELAKQTPTSKKLFENPLIKIIVGDALQEVNEFDDGEFDAVLHDPPRFSFAGELYSLVFYHELFRVLKKGGRLFHYTGKPGEKRGKGIRAGVARRLAEAGFNKIEWNEETLGFTAVK
;
A
#
# COMPACT_ATOMS: atom_id res chain seq x y z
N MET A 1 -14.89 -23.65 -7.54
CA MET A 1 -15.15 -22.60 -8.58
C MET A 1 -14.41 -21.35 -8.09
N GLN A 2 -13.56 -20.71 -8.92
CA GLN A 2 -12.85 -19.49 -8.51
C GLN A 2 -13.90 -18.37 -8.34
N PRO A 3 -13.89 -17.62 -7.23
CA PRO A 3 -14.80 -16.49 -7.06
C PRO A 3 -14.54 -15.44 -8.12
N CYS A 4 -15.54 -15.18 -8.95
CA CYS A 4 -15.51 -14.09 -9.93
C CYS A 4 -16.91 -13.49 -10.04
N PHE A 5 -16.97 -12.17 -10.17
CA PHE A 5 -18.23 -11.44 -10.30
C PHE A 5 -18.02 -10.09 -10.99
N PHE A 6 -19.10 -9.54 -11.51
CA PHE A 6 -19.14 -8.19 -12.05
C PHE A 6 -19.99 -7.32 -11.10
N ARG A 7 -19.42 -6.22 -10.61
CA ARG A 7 -20.09 -5.26 -9.74
C ARG A 7 -19.50 -3.87 -9.93
N ASP A 8 -20.30 -2.84 -9.83
CA ASP A 8 -19.90 -1.43 -9.93
C ASP A 8 -19.06 -1.11 -11.19
N GLY A 9 -19.44 -1.73 -12.32
CA GLY A 9 -18.76 -1.53 -13.60
C GLY A 9 -17.39 -2.21 -13.71
N LYS A 10 -17.01 -3.05 -12.75
CA LYS A 10 -15.73 -3.77 -12.76
C LYS A 10 -15.95 -5.29 -12.70
N PHE A 11 -15.06 -6.03 -13.34
CA PHE A 11 -14.98 -7.48 -13.23
C PHE A 11 -13.88 -7.86 -12.23
N TYR A 12 -14.25 -8.61 -11.22
CA TYR A 12 -13.36 -9.09 -10.15
C TYR A 12 -13.16 -10.59 -10.27
N LYS A 13 -11.94 -11.05 -10.07
CA LYS A 13 -11.59 -12.46 -10.06
C LYS A 13 -10.51 -12.74 -9.01
N LEU A 14 -10.77 -13.70 -8.14
CA LEU A 14 -9.76 -14.23 -7.22
C LEU A 14 -8.92 -15.29 -7.95
N LEU A 15 -7.61 -15.22 -7.80
CA LEU A 15 -6.61 -16.17 -8.31
C LEU A 15 -5.87 -16.80 -7.11
N PRO A 16 -6.47 -17.81 -6.44
CA PRO A 16 -5.94 -18.35 -5.18
C PRO A 16 -4.54 -18.94 -5.33
N GLU A 17 -4.27 -19.59 -6.45
CA GLU A 17 -2.97 -20.20 -6.78
C GLU A 17 -1.83 -19.19 -6.90
N LEU A 18 -2.15 -17.93 -7.20
CA LEU A 18 -1.20 -16.83 -7.28
C LEU A 18 -1.27 -15.90 -6.06
N GLY A 19 -2.19 -16.15 -5.13
CA GLY A 19 -2.42 -15.28 -3.98
C GLY A 19 -2.80 -13.85 -4.35
N THR A 20 -3.53 -13.64 -5.47
CA THR A 20 -3.87 -12.30 -5.96
C THR A 20 -5.30 -12.21 -6.45
N ILE A 21 -5.74 -10.99 -6.69
CA ILE A 21 -6.98 -10.68 -7.41
C ILE A 21 -6.66 -10.00 -8.74
N GLU A 22 -7.59 -10.14 -9.65
CA GLU A 22 -7.59 -9.47 -10.95
C GLU A 22 -8.82 -8.57 -11.03
N ILE A 23 -8.62 -7.31 -11.40
CA ILE A 23 -9.69 -6.35 -11.62
C ILE A 23 -9.60 -5.89 -13.09
N ASN A 24 -10.67 -6.12 -13.87
CA ASN A 24 -10.72 -5.83 -15.30
C ASN A 24 -9.51 -6.38 -16.09
N GLY A 25 -9.09 -7.61 -15.78
CA GLY A 25 -7.97 -8.28 -16.46
C GLY A 25 -6.59 -7.87 -15.96
N VAL A 26 -6.50 -6.99 -14.92
CA VAL A 26 -5.22 -6.54 -14.36
C VAL A 26 -5.00 -7.16 -12.99
N LYS A 27 -3.87 -7.86 -12.81
CA LYS A 27 -3.47 -8.40 -11.51
C LYS A 27 -3.03 -7.26 -10.59
N MET A 28 -3.51 -7.30 -9.35
CA MET A 28 -3.26 -6.24 -8.38
C MET A 28 -1.94 -6.40 -7.62
N HIS A 29 -1.37 -7.60 -7.56
CA HIS A 29 -0.12 -7.87 -6.85
C HIS A 29 0.98 -8.35 -7.80
N GLN A 30 2.24 -8.23 -7.34
CA GLN A 30 3.38 -8.90 -7.96
C GLN A 30 3.22 -10.41 -7.84
N THR A 31 3.37 -11.14 -8.96
CA THR A 31 3.20 -12.60 -9.01
C THR A 31 4.26 -13.29 -9.86
N VAL A 32 5.26 -12.55 -10.37
CA VAL A 32 6.23 -13.10 -11.33
C VAL A 32 7.52 -13.57 -10.66
N GLN A 33 8.04 -12.79 -9.70
CA GLN A 33 9.31 -13.07 -9.06
C GLN A 33 9.17 -13.70 -7.68
N ARG A 34 8.04 -13.43 -7.01
CA ARG A 34 7.74 -13.90 -5.65
C ARG A 34 6.23 -13.91 -5.42
N MET A 35 5.82 -14.57 -4.37
CA MET A 35 4.41 -14.54 -3.95
C MET A 35 4.07 -13.18 -3.35
N PRO A 36 2.80 -12.72 -3.45
CA PRO A 36 2.36 -11.44 -2.90
C PRO A 36 2.66 -11.23 -1.42
N GLN A 37 2.54 -12.28 -0.61
CA GLN A 37 2.85 -12.23 0.82
C GLN A 37 4.34 -11.93 1.07
N GLU A 38 5.22 -12.63 0.35
CA GLU A 38 6.67 -12.40 0.44
C GLU A 38 7.05 -10.99 -0.03
N ASP A 39 6.41 -10.50 -1.09
CA ASP A 39 6.59 -9.13 -1.58
C ASP A 39 6.19 -8.09 -0.53
N ALA A 40 5.05 -8.29 0.12
CA ALA A 40 4.57 -7.43 1.21
C ALA A 40 5.51 -7.47 2.43
N GLU A 41 5.97 -8.66 2.84
CA GLU A 41 6.96 -8.79 3.91
C GLU A 41 8.24 -8.02 3.62
N ASN A 42 8.74 -8.09 2.38
CA ASN A 42 9.95 -7.38 1.96
C ASN A 42 9.75 -5.85 1.98
N LYS A 43 8.57 -5.35 1.58
CA LYS A 43 8.21 -3.92 1.69
C LYS A 43 8.19 -3.45 3.14
N VAL A 44 7.57 -4.24 4.04
CA VAL A 44 7.51 -3.95 5.47
C VAL A 44 8.89 -4.02 6.12
N ASN A 45 9.75 -4.96 5.70
CA ASN A 45 11.15 -5.04 6.11
C ASN A 45 11.94 -3.80 5.66
N THR A 46 11.76 -3.39 4.40
CA THR A 46 12.42 -2.20 3.82
C THR A 46 12.01 -0.93 4.55
N LEU A 47 10.73 -0.80 4.92
CA LEU A 47 10.25 0.30 5.76
C LEU A 47 10.80 0.25 7.19
N GLY A 48 11.20 -0.93 7.67
CA GLY A 48 11.76 -1.15 8.99
C GLY A 48 10.74 -1.01 10.11
N VAL A 49 9.53 -1.55 9.92
CA VAL A 49 8.44 -1.52 10.92
C VAL A 49 8.86 -2.24 12.20
N ARG A 50 8.55 -1.63 13.35
CA ARG A 50 8.93 -2.09 14.68
C ARG A 50 7.71 -2.34 15.57
N LYS A 51 7.90 -3.19 16.57
CA LYS A 51 6.87 -3.47 17.58
C LYS A 51 6.43 -2.18 18.31
N GLY A 52 5.13 -2.01 18.42
CA GLY A 52 4.51 -0.88 19.13
C GLY A 52 4.36 0.39 18.31
N GLU A 53 4.87 0.42 17.06
CA GLU A 53 4.67 1.55 16.16
C GLU A 53 3.22 1.63 15.66
N ASN A 54 2.75 2.84 15.38
CA ASN A 54 1.53 3.10 14.64
C ASN A 54 1.89 3.19 13.16
N VAL A 55 1.29 2.35 12.33
CA VAL A 55 1.54 2.27 10.88
C VAL A 55 0.27 2.60 10.12
N LEU A 56 0.37 3.52 9.17
CA LEU A 56 -0.66 3.73 8.16
C LEU A 56 -0.31 2.90 6.91
N ASP A 57 -1.23 2.05 6.48
CA ASP A 57 -1.13 1.26 5.25
C ASP A 57 -2.17 1.78 4.26
N VAL A 58 -1.72 2.29 3.12
CA VAL A 58 -2.58 2.89 2.10
C VAL A 58 -2.77 1.93 0.95
N CYS A 59 -4.04 1.62 0.64
CA CYS A 59 -4.50 0.60 -0.31
C CYS A 59 -4.33 -0.82 0.24
N THR A 60 -5.27 -1.22 1.08
CA THR A 60 -5.29 -2.52 1.77
C THR A 60 -5.15 -3.72 0.82
N GLY A 61 -5.92 -3.73 -0.28
CA GLY A 61 -5.97 -4.88 -1.18
C GLY A 61 -6.39 -6.16 -0.44
N LEU A 62 -5.57 -7.22 -0.56
CA LEU A 62 -5.75 -8.45 0.21
C LEU A 62 -5.16 -8.40 1.63
N GLY A 63 -4.60 -7.26 2.03
CA GLY A 63 -4.14 -6.98 3.40
C GLY A 63 -2.77 -7.56 3.76
N TYR A 64 -1.98 -7.99 2.81
CA TYR A 64 -0.70 -8.66 3.08
C TYR A 64 0.30 -7.76 3.80
N SER A 65 0.38 -6.48 3.42
CA SER A 65 1.23 -5.48 4.06
C SER A 65 0.77 -5.16 5.49
N ALA A 66 -0.55 -4.95 5.67
CA ALA A 66 -1.13 -4.73 6.99
C ALA A 66 -0.89 -5.92 7.92
N ILE A 67 -1.09 -7.16 7.43
CA ILE A 67 -0.82 -8.39 8.18
C ILE A 67 0.65 -8.48 8.56
N ALA A 68 1.56 -8.29 7.60
CA ALA A 68 3.00 -8.38 7.83
C ALA A 68 3.49 -7.34 8.85
N ALA A 69 2.95 -6.12 8.82
CA ALA A 69 3.27 -5.08 9.82
C ALA A 69 2.72 -5.43 11.21
N ALA A 70 1.47 -5.93 11.29
CA ALA A 70 0.86 -6.32 12.55
C ALA A 70 1.54 -7.55 13.18
N GLU A 71 2.05 -8.49 12.40
CA GLU A 71 2.84 -9.64 12.87
C GLU A 71 4.18 -9.22 13.51
N ARG A 72 4.70 -8.02 13.18
CA ARG A 72 5.82 -7.39 13.90
C ARG A 72 5.41 -6.70 15.19
N GLY A 73 4.11 -6.71 15.51
CA GLY A 73 3.56 -6.08 16.70
C GLY A 73 3.28 -4.59 16.54
N ALA A 74 3.18 -4.09 15.32
CA ALA A 74 2.73 -2.74 15.04
C ALA A 74 1.20 -2.65 15.12
N LYS A 75 0.68 -1.48 15.49
CA LYS A 75 -0.74 -1.14 15.32
C LYS A 75 -0.91 -0.57 13.93
N VAL A 76 -1.78 -1.17 13.14
CA VAL A 76 -1.97 -0.84 11.72
C VAL A 76 -3.35 -0.25 11.50
N THR A 77 -3.40 0.94 10.90
CA THR A 77 -4.62 1.46 10.27
C THR A 77 -4.45 1.31 8.77
N THR A 78 -5.36 0.59 8.10
CA THR A 78 -5.31 0.36 6.67
C THR A 78 -6.56 0.88 5.98
N ILE A 79 -6.41 1.47 4.79
CA ILE A 79 -7.49 2.14 4.04
C ILE A 79 -7.72 1.41 2.71
N GLU A 80 -8.99 1.06 2.44
CA GLU A 80 -9.43 0.48 1.17
C GLU A 80 -10.68 1.20 0.66
N VAL A 81 -10.64 1.64 -0.59
CA VAL A 81 -11.78 2.32 -1.21
C VAL A 81 -12.80 1.34 -1.79
N ASP A 82 -12.38 0.14 -2.17
CA ASP A 82 -13.21 -0.83 -2.89
C ASP A 82 -13.66 -1.98 -1.97
N GLU A 83 -14.90 -1.89 -1.48
CA GLU A 83 -15.49 -2.94 -0.63
C GLU A 83 -15.49 -4.32 -1.30
N ASN A 84 -15.56 -4.38 -2.64
CA ASN A 84 -15.52 -5.64 -3.36
C ASN A 84 -14.15 -6.33 -3.25
N VAL A 85 -13.09 -5.56 -3.09
CA VAL A 85 -11.73 -6.08 -2.82
C VAL A 85 -11.69 -6.69 -1.41
N LEU A 86 -12.27 -6.05 -0.39
CA LEU A 86 -12.37 -6.61 0.95
C LEU A 86 -13.26 -7.86 1.00
N GLU A 87 -14.32 -7.93 0.19
CA GLU A 87 -15.14 -9.13 0.03
C GLU A 87 -14.31 -10.33 -0.49
N LEU A 88 -13.43 -10.09 -1.46
CA LEU A 88 -12.50 -11.12 -1.96
C LEU A 88 -11.43 -11.46 -0.92
N ALA A 89 -10.95 -10.48 -0.17
CA ALA A 89 -10.01 -10.71 0.92
C ALA A 89 -10.61 -11.65 2.00
N LYS A 90 -11.88 -11.47 2.37
CA LYS A 90 -12.60 -12.38 3.30
C LYS A 90 -12.64 -13.83 2.81
N GLN A 91 -12.66 -14.04 1.49
CA GLN A 91 -12.68 -15.37 0.87
C GLN A 91 -11.27 -15.96 0.67
N THR A 92 -10.23 -15.19 0.99
CA THR A 92 -8.83 -15.56 0.79
C THR A 92 -8.25 -16.07 2.12
N PRO A 93 -7.87 -17.36 2.24
CA PRO A 93 -7.37 -17.91 3.51
C PRO A 93 -6.17 -17.16 4.07
N THR A 94 -5.26 -16.67 3.22
CA THR A 94 -4.06 -15.91 3.60
C THR A 94 -4.37 -14.50 4.10
N SER A 95 -5.57 -13.98 3.82
CA SER A 95 -6.05 -12.68 4.30
C SER A 95 -6.85 -12.76 5.61
N LYS A 96 -7.04 -13.96 6.17
CA LYS A 96 -7.86 -14.17 7.37
C LYS A 96 -7.42 -13.27 8.53
N LYS A 97 -6.12 -13.15 8.74
CA LYS A 97 -5.55 -12.32 9.82
C LYS A 97 -5.82 -10.82 9.64
N LEU A 98 -6.15 -10.34 8.45
CA LEU A 98 -6.57 -8.95 8.23
C LEU A 98 -7.80 -8.59 9.06
N PHE A 99 -8.73 -9.54 9.20
CA PHE A 99 -10.03 -9.34 9.89
C PHE A 99 -10.01 -9.81 11.35
N GLU A 100 -9.10 -10.69 11.73
CA GLU A 100 -9.05 -11.32 13.06
C GLU A 100 -7.98 -10.72 13.97
N ASN A 101 -6.98 -10.02 13.43
CA ASN A 101 -5.90 -9.46 14.24
C ASN A 101 -6.34 -8.15 14.90
N PRO A 102 -6.38 -8.08 16.26
CA PRO A 102 -6.83 -6.88 16.97
C PRO A 102 -5.90 -5.66 16.79
N LEU A 103 -4.71 -5.84 16.21
CA LEU A 103 -3.79 -4.75 15.91
C LEU A 103 -4.10 -4.09 14.56
N ILE A 104 -5.05 -4.60 13.77
CA ILE A 104 -5.40 -4.05 12.46
C ILE A 104 -6.79 -3.40 12.53
N LYS A 105 -6.84 -2.12 12.17
CA LYS A 105 -8.06 -1.35 11.96
C LYS A 105 -8.22 -1.09 10.45
N ILE A 106 -9.32 -1.57 9.86
CA ILE A 106 -9.66 -1.31 8.46
C ILE A 106 -10.59 -0.09 8.40
N ILE A 107 -10.27 0.85 7.51
CA ILE A 107 -11.13 1.96 7.13
C ILE A 107 -11.55 1.74 5.68
N VAL A 108 -12.86 1.78 5.44
CA VAL A 108 -13.43 1.73 4.09
C VAL A 108 -13.67 3.16 3.63
N GLY A 109 -12.90 3.63 2.67
CA GLY A 109 -12.99 5.01 2.21
C GLY A 109 -11.90 5.38 1.20
N ASP A 110 -12.03 6.56 0.63
CA ASP A 110 -11.02 7.13 -0.26
C ASP A 110 -9.84 7.66 0.56
N ALA A 111 -8.64 7.12 0.32
CA ALA A 111 -7.43 7.52 1.03
C ALA A 111 -7.12 9.03 0.95
N LEU A 112 -7.54 9.69 -0.15
CA LEU A 112 -7.42 11.16 -0.29
C LEU A 112 -8.30 11.92 0.70
N GLN A 113 -9.40 11.34 1.14
CA GLN A 113 -10.32 11.92 2.12
C GLN A 113 -9.95 11.47 3.52
N GLU A 114 -9.80 10.15 3.72
CA GLU A 114 -9.54 9.55 5.03
C GLU A 114 -8.25 10.05 5.69
N VAL A 115 -7.21 10.36 4.87
CA VAL A 115 -5.94 10.88 5.41
C VAL A 115 -6.11 12.21 6.14
N ASN A 116 -7.11 13.03 5.77
CA ASN A 116 -7.37 14.32 6.40
C ASN A 116 -7.97 14.19 7.81
N GLU A 117 -8.54 13.04 8.13
CA GLU A 117 -9.15 12.76 9.45
C GLU A 117 -8.11 12.39 10.52
N PHE A 118 -6.85 12.14 10.13
CA PHE A 118 -5.77 11.82 11.06
C PHE A 118 -5.06 13.07 11.57
N ASP A 119 -4.57 12.99 12.80
CA ASP A 119 -3.81 14.05 13.44
C ASP A 119 -2.41 14.23 12.82
N ASP A 120 -1.85 15.42 12.98
CA ASP A 120 -0.47 15.70 12.64
C ASP A 120 0.48 14.82 13.47
N GLY A 121 1.36 14.08 12.82
CA GLY A 121 2.32 13.23 13.52
C GLY A 121 1.69 12.03 14.25
N GLU A 122 0.63 11.45 13.74
CA GLU A 122 -0.03 10.29 14.34
C GLU A 122 0.75 8.99 14.12
N PHE A 123 1.40 8.85 12.96
CA PHE A 123 2.03 7.59 12.54
C PHE A 123 3.56 7.62 12.62
N ASP A 124 4.13 6.49 13.02
CA ASP A 124 5.59 6.25 13.03
C ASP A 124 6.10 5.86 11.65
N ALA A 125 5.25 5.20 10.86
CA ALA A 125 5.57 4.79 9.51
C ALA A 125 4.32 4.78 8.61
N VAL A 126 4.53 5.05 7.32
CA VAL A 126 3.51 4.95 6.26
C VAL A 126 3.97 3.95 5.21
N LEU A 127 3.12 2.98 4.91
CA LEU A 127 3.27 2.04 3.81
C LEU A 127 2.29 2.45 2.73
N HIS A 128 2.81 2.98 1.62
CA HIS A 128 2.01 3.45 0.49
C HIS A 128 2.23 2.54 -0.71
N ASP A 129 1.28 1.62 -0.91
CA ASP A 129 1.30 0.61 -1.98
C ASP A 129 0.13 0.78 -2.95
N PRO A 130 0.05 1.92 -3.66
CA PRO A 130 -1.09 2.25 -4.49
C PRO A 130 -1.13 1.39 -5.76
N PRO A 131 -2.30 1.27 -6.40
CA PRO A 131 -2.40 0.80 -7.77
C PRO A 131 -1.48 1.58 -8.71
N ARG A 132 -1.21 1.01 -9.91
CA ARG A 132 -0.35 1.69 -10.89
C ARG A 132 -0.81 3.13 -11.15
N PHE A 133 0.14 4.02 -11.38
CA PHE A 133 -0.09 5.45 -11.69
C PHE A 133 -1.22 5.71 -12.71
N SER A 134 -1.40 4.82 -13.70
CA SER A 134 -2.48 4.94 -14.69
C SER A 134 -3.89 4.71 -14.14
N PHE A 135 -4.03 4.14 -12.94
CA PHE A 135 -5.32 3.83 -12.31
C PHE A 135 -5.64 4.75 -11.12
N ALA A 136 -4.60 5.24 -10.42
CA ALA A 136 -4.75 6.02 -9.20
C ALA A 136 -3.70 7.15 -9.17
N GLY A 137 -3.64 7.94 -10.23
CA GLY A 137 -2.64 9.01 -10.38
C GLY A 137 -2.67 10.06 -9.29
N GLU A 138 -3.85 10.31 -8.71
CA GLU A 138 -4.07 11.22 -7.59
C GLU A 138 -3.31 10.81 -6.31
N LEU A 139 -3.13 9.52 -6.05
CA LEU A 139 -2.33 8.99 -4.94
C LEU A 139 -0.81 9.22 -5.13
N TYR A 140 -0.41 9.68 -6.31
CA TYR A 140 0.96 10.08 -6.63
C TYR A 140 1.12 11.61 -6.68
N SER A 141 0.08 12.36 -6.29
CA SER A 141 0.09 13.82 -6.34
C SER A 141 0.93 14.43 -5.22
N LEU A 142 1.41 15.66 -5.44
CA LEU A 142 2.10 16.42 -4.41
C LEU A 142 1.19 16.70 -3.20
N VAL A 143 -0.09 16.95 -3.46
CA VAL A 143 -1.09 17.21 -2.41
C VAL A 143 -1.19 16.00 -1.48
N PHE A 144 -1.30 14.79 -2.04
CA PHE A 144 -1.36 13.58 -1.23
C PHE A 144 -0.06 13.33 -0.45
N TYR A 145 1.10 13.60 -1.06
CA TYR A 145 2.38 13.45 -0.37
C TYR A 145 2.55 14.46 0.78
N HIS A 146 1.99 15.68 0.68
CA HIS A 146 1.94 16.61 1.81
C HIS A 146 1.14 16.03 2.98
N GLU A 147 0.01 15.37 2.70
CA GLU A 147 -0.79 14.73 3.74
C GLU A 147 -0.04 13.54 4.37
N LEU A 148 0.61 12.68 3.57
CA LEU A 148 1.45 11.61 4.13
C LEU A 148 2.60 12.17 4.98
N PHE A 149 3.18 13.30 4.57
CA PHE A 149 4.19 13.99 5.37
C PHE A 149 3.59 14.56 6.66
N ARG A 150 2.42 15.18 6.61
CA ARG A 150 1.73 15.77 7.76
C ARG A 150 1.47 14.72 8.83
N VAL A 151 0.86 13.59 8.47
CA VAL A 151 0.45 12.54 9.42
C VAL A 151 1.62 11.72 9.98
N LEU A 152 2.81 11.79 9.38
CA LEU A 152 4.01 11.17 9.93
C LEU A 152 4.57 11.98 11.11
N LYS A 153 5.04 11.31 12.15
CA LYS A 153 5.85 11.88 13.21
C LYS A 153 7.18 12.42 12.68
N LYS A 154 7.78 13.34 13.39
CA LYS A 154 9.16 13.76 13.09
C LYS A 154 10.11 12.57 13.15
N GLY A 155 10.87 12.33 12.06
CA GLY A 155 11.70 11.15 11.89
C GLY A 155 10.90 9.89 11.47
N GLY A 156 9.60 10.03 11.23
CA GLY A 156 8.75 8.96 10.68
C GLY A 156 9.16 8.57 9.27
N ARG A 157 8.86 7.35 8.88
CA ARG A 157 9.34 6.73 7.63
C ARG A 157 8.20 6.47 6.67
N LEU A 158 8.48 6.67 5.38
CA LEU A 158 7.61 6.31 4.27
C LEU A 158 8.26 5.21 3.44
N PHE A 159 7.49 4.20 3.06
CA PHE A 159 7.76 3.36 1.89
C PHE A 159 6.68 3.64 0.84
N HIS A 160 7.07 3.90 -0.40
CA HIS A 160 6.17 4.14 -1.51
C HIS A 160 6.49 3.24 -2.70
N TYR A 161 5.61 2.27 -2.97
CA TYR A 161 5.71 1.39 -4.12
C TYR A 161 5.36 2.12 -5.42
N THR A 162 6.17 1.95 -6.45
CA THR A 162 5.89 2.50 -7.79
C THR A 162 5.89 1.45 -8.88
N GLY A 163 6.35 0.25 -8.56
CA GLY A 163 6.49 -0.83 -9.53
C GLY A 163 7.60 -0.59 -10.55
N LYS A 164 7.64 -1.43 -11.56
CA LYS A 164 8.57 -1.34 -12.70
C LYS A 164 7.79 -1.10 -14.00
N PRO A 165 7.22 0.10 -14.22
CA PRO A 165 6.63 0.43 -15.52
C PRO A 165 7.76 0.44 -16.56
N GLY A 166 7.48 -0.05 -17.79
CA GLY A 166 8.48 -0.29 -18.85
C GLY A 166 9.54 0.80 -19.00
N GLU A 167 10.77 0.43 -19.33
CA GLU A 167 12.02 1.19 -19.11
C GLU A 167 12.01 2.71 -19.40
N LYS A 168 11.36 3.15 -20.48
CA LYS A 168 11.27 4.58 -20.78
C LYS A 168 10.26 5.34 -19.91
N ARG A 169 9.11 4.74 -19.62
CA ARG A 169 8.07 5.35 -18.76
C ARG A 169 8.42 5.24 -17.28
N GLY A 170 9.13 4.17 -16.86
CA GLY A 170 9.53 3.93 -15.49
C GLY A 170 10.49 4.97 -14.93
N LYS A 171 11.47 5.38 -15.73
CA LYS A 171 12.42 6.43 -15.32
C LYS A 171 11.71 7.78 -15.09
N GLY A 172 10.73 8.13 -15.93
CA GLY A 172 9.94 9.37 -15.78
C GLY A 172 9.07 9.35 -14.53
N ILE A 173 8.41 8.21 -14.22
CA ILE A 173 7.57 8.07 -13.02
C ILE A 173 8.43 8.14 -11.76
N ARG A 174 9.54 7.41 -11.69
CA ARG A 174 10.44 7.43 -10.53
C ARG A 174 10.99 8.85 -10.26
N ALA A 175 11.50 9.52 -11.29
CA ALA A 175 12.00 10.88 -11.15
C ALA A 175 10.91 11.86 -10.68
N GLY A 176 9.69 11.71 -11.21
CA GLY A 176 8.53 12.51 -10.80
C GLY A 176 8.10 12.25 -9.35
N VAL A 177 8.14 11.00 -8.91
CA VAL A 177 7.84 10.62 -7.51
C VAL A 177 8.91 11.19 -6.58
N ALA A 178 10.20 10.93 -6.85
CA ALA A 178 11.29 11.43 -6.01
C ALA A 178 11.25 12.96 -5.87
N ARG A 179 11.01 13.70 -6.97
CA ARG A 179 10.87 15.15 -6.95
C ARG A 179 9.71 15.59 -6.05
N ARG A 180 8.51 15.02 -6.24
CA ARG A 180 7.33 15.40 -5.44
C ARG A 180 7.46 15.03 -3.96
N LEU A 181 8.12 13.92 -3.63
CA LEU A 181 8.43 13.59 -2.25
C LEU A 181 9.36 14.64 -1.62
N ALA A 182 10.38 15.08 -2.35
CA ALA A 182 11.28 16.16 -1.89
C ALA A 182 10.52 17.49 -1.73
N GLU A 183 9.66 17.85 -2.69
CA GLU A 183 8.80 19.04 -2.64
C GLU A 183 7.82 18.97 -1.46
N ALA A 184 7.33 17.78 -1.07
CA ALA A 184 6.49 17.58 0.09
C ALA A 184 7.23 17.69 1.43
N GLY A 185 8.57 17.77 1.42
CA GLY A 185 9.40 17.92 2.61
C GLY A 185 10.14 16.67 3.05
N PHE A 186 9.95 15.54 2.39
CA PHE A 186 10.69 14.32 2.70
C PHE A 186 12.18 14.46 2.39
N ASN A 187 13.00 13.81 3.21
CA ASN A 187 14.44 13.69 3.02
C ASN A 187 14.87 12.21 2.97
N LYS A 188 16.16 11.93 2.72
CA LYS A 188 16.71 10.57 2.57
C LYS A 188 15.87 9.71 1.61
N ILE A 189 15.52 10.28 0.47
CA ILE A 189 14.70 9.62 -0.55
C ILE A 189 15.60 8.66 -1.32
N GLU A 190 15.39 7.35 -1.12
CA GLU A 190 16.21 6.30 -1.69
C GLU A 190 15.35 5.29 -2.46
N TRP A 191 15.78 4.93 -3.65
CA TRP A 191 15.15 3.89 -4.45
C TRP A 191 15.64 2.50 -4.04
N ASN A 192 14.72 1.59 -3.77
CA ASN A 192 15.02 0.19 -3.52
C ASN A 192 14.63 -0.64 -4.74
N GLU A 193 15.63 -1.26 -5.40
CA GLU A 193 15.42 -2.04 -6.63
C GLU A 193 14.74 -3.39 -6.36
N GLU A 194 14.89 -3.94 -5.16
CA GLU A 194 14.30 -5.22 -4.80
C GLU A 194 12.79 -5.09 -4.54
N THR A 195 12.38 -4.08 -3.81
CA THR A 195 10.97 -3.83 -3.47
C THR A 195 10.26 -2.87 -4.41
N LEU A 196 10.97 -2.36 -5.43
CA LEU A 196 10.45 -1.47 -6.47
C LEU A 196 9.72 -0.23 -5.93
N GLY A 197 10.27 0.35 -4.89
CA GLY A 197 9.71 1.49 -4.19
C GLY A 197 10.75 2.45 -3.66
N PHE A 198 10.29 3.59 -3.16
CA PHE A 198 11.09 4.57 -2.45
C PHE A 198 10.96 4.42 -0.95
N THR A 199 12.05 4.58 -0.23
CA THR A 199 12.03 4.93 1.19
C THR A 199 12.29 6.41 1.33
N ALA A 200 11.68 7.04 2.34
CA ALA A 200 11.91 8.44 2.68
C ALA A 200 11.67 8.68 4.19
N VAL A 201 12.13 9.82 4.69
CA VAL A 201 12.02 10.19 6.11
C VAL A 201 11.46 11.61 6.20
N LYS A 202 10.55 11.84 7.16
CA LYS A 202 10.08 13.17 7.57
C LYS A 202 11.10 13.93 8.40
#